data_23f2c0f04f05733a10e321b039525e8a
#
_entry.id   23f2c0f04f05733a10e321b039525e8a
#
_cell.length_a   1.000
_cell.length_b   1.000
_cell.length_c   1.000
_cell.angle_alpha   90.00
_cell.angle_beta   90.00
_cell.angle_gamma   90.00
#
_symmetry.space_group_name_H-M   'P 1'
#
loop_
_entity.id
_entity.type
_entity.pdbx_description
1 polymer ?
#
loop_
_entity_poly.entity_id
_entity_poly.type
_entity_poly.pdbx_seq_one_letter_code
_entity_poly.pdbx_strand_id
1 'polypeptide(L)'
;MRPIFLLFLSVLAFACAQIAPQGASAGLGGTSWQLVKFQGGDGALLTPDDRSKYTLAFAADGVVSARIDCNRGRGGWKSSGPNQLEFGPMAITRAMCPPGSLHDQIVKQLPHVRSYVMKDGRLFLSLMADGGIYEFEPAR
;
A
#
# COMPACT_ATOMS: atom_id res chain seq x y z
N MET A 1 20.93 77.00 -3.47
CA MET A 1 20.23 75.96 -2.70
C MET A 1 19.62 74.95 -3.72
N ARG A 2 20.21 73.79 -3.84
CA ARG A 2 19.74 72.73 -4.71
C ARG A 2 19.24 71.61 -3.82
N PRO A 3 17.99 71.16 -3.90
CA PRO A 3 17.55 69.99 -3.19
C PRO A 3 17.97 68.69 -3.91
N ILE A 4 18.65 67.84 -3.19
CA ILE A 4 19.05 66.51 -3.62
C ILE A 4 17.82 65.60 -3.44
N PHE A 5 17.28 65.12 -4.56
CA PHE A 5 16.22 64.08 -4.58
C PHE A 5 16.88 62.73 -4.38
N LEU A 6 16.69 62.14 -3.21
CA LEU A 6 17.04 60.75 -2.94
C LEU A 6 15.95 59.83 -3.48
N LEU A 7 16.25 59.17 -4.59
CA LEU A 7 15.43 58.08 -5.11
C LEU A 7 15.63 56.83 -4.22
N PHE A 8 14.62 56.48 -3.47
CA PHE A 8 14.55 55.21 -2.80
C PHE A 8 14.14 54.14 -3.82
N LEU A 9 15.07 53.30 -4.23
CA LEU A 9 14.82 52.15 -5.08
C LEU A 9 14.31 51.01 -4.19
N SER A 10 13.00 50.83 -4.14
CA SER A 10 12.37 49.72 -3.43
C SER A 10 12.58 48.42 -4.24
N VAL A 11 13.49 47.58 -3.79
CA VAL A 11 13.65 46.22 -4.33
C VAL A 11 12.52 45.37 -3.77
N LEU A 12 11.50 45.10 -4.60
CA LEU A 12 10.53 44.06 -4.32
C LEU A 12 11.21 42.68 -4.49
N ALA A 13 11.56 42.08 -3.38
CA ALA A 13 11.96 40.66 -3.39
C ALA A 13 10.71 39.79 -3.65
N PHE A 14 10.57 39.33 -4.87
CA PHE A 14 9.62 38.23 -5.18
C PHE A 14 10.13 36.97 -4.49
N ALA A 15 9.58 36.67 -3.33
CA ALA A 15 9.70 35.36 -2.73
C ALA A 15 8.93 34.38 -3.60
N CYS A 16 9.61 33.65 -4.49
CA CYS A 16 9.07 32.48 -5.09
C CYS A 16 8.79 31.44 -3.96
N ALA A 17 7.57 31.41 -3.49
CA ALA A 17 7.12 30.27 -2.69
C ALA A 17 7.22 29.04 -3.59
N GLN A 18 8.27 28.25 -3.39
CA GLN A 18 8.37 26.92 -3.96
C GLN A 18 7.26 26.10 -3.32
N ILE A 19 6.18 25.88 -4.07
CA ILE A 19 5.21 24.84 -3.77
C ILE A 19 5.99 23.56 -3.95
N ALA A 20 6.52 23.02 -2.84
CA ALA A 20 7.01 21.66 -2.82
C ALA A 20 5.85 20.80 -3.38
N PRO A 21 6.10 19.88 -4.34
CA PRO A 21 5.08 18.94 -4.74
C PRO A 21 4.65 18.26 -3.46
N GLN A 22 3.38 18.43 -3.12
CA GLN A 22 2.76 17.75 -1.99
C GLN A 22 2.97 16.27 -2.26
N GLY A 23 3.79 15.66 -1.43
CA GLY A 23 4.37 14.39 -1.64
C GLY A 23 3.35 13.42 -2.21
N ALA A 24 3.76 12.68 -3.22
CA ALA A 24 3.25 11.34 -3.37
C ALA A 24 3.08 10.85 -1.94
N SER A 25 1.84 10.71 -1.49
CA SER A 25 1.52 10.11 -0.19
C SER A 25 2.54 9.01 0.01
N ALA A 26 3.14 8.89 1.20
CA ALA A 26 4.00 7.77 1.54
C ALA A 26 3.16 6.52 1.27
N GLY A 27 3.04 6.19 0.01
CA GLY A 27 2.13 5.23 -0.53
C GLY A 27 2.75 3.85 -0.46
N LEU A 28 2.02 2.87 -0.87
CA LEU A 28 2.46 1.49 -0.92
C LEU A 28 3.62 1.24 -1.89
N GLY A 29 3.79 2.11 -2.90
CA GLY A 29 4.83 1.96 -3.91
C GLY A 29 6.24 1.86 -3.32
N GLY A 30 6.99 0.81 -3.70
CA GLY A 30 8.33 0.54 -3.21
C GLY A 30 8.36 -0.17 -1.86
N THR A 31 7.24 -0.71 -1.37
CA THR A 31 7.16 -1.40 -0.08
C THR A 31 6.92 -2.90 -0.21
N SER A 32 7.38 -3.65 0.78
CA SER A 32 7.20 -5.10 0.84
C SER A 32 6.73 -5.52 2.23
N TRP A 33 5.80 -6.45 2.27
CA TRP A 33 5.04 -6.82 3.46
C TRP A 33 4.91 -8.32 3.59
N GLN A 34 4.85 -8.82 4.83
CA GLN A 34 4.54 -10.21 5.14
C GLN A 34 3.36 -10.31 6.09
N LEU A 35 2.51 -11.30 5.88
CA LEU A 35 1.25 -11.47 6.60
C LEU A 35 1.46 -11.81 8.07
N VAL A 36 0.81 -11.06 8.94
CA VAL A 36 0.74 -11.35 10.39
C VAL A 36 -0.48 -12.19 10.70
N LYS A 37 -1.66 -11.72 10.26
CA LYS A 37 -2.96 -12.39 10.48
C LYS A 37 -4.04 -11.84 9.57
N PHE A 38 -5.11 -12.58 9.46
CA PHE A 38 -6.40 -12.12 8.95
C PHE A 38 -7.45 -12.22 10.04
N GLN A 39 -8.24 -11.18 10.19
CA GLN A 39 -9.40 -11.17 11.06
C GLN A 39 -10.64 -10.94 10.21
N GLY A 40 -11.50 -11.94 10.13
CA GLY A 40 -12.76 -11.89 9.40
C GLY A 40 -13.80 -11.01 10.11
N GLY A 41 -14.72 -10.45 9.34
CA GLY A 41 -15.87 -9.72 9.89
C GLY A 41 -16.81 -10.59 10.72
N ASP A 42 -16.77 -11.90 10.52
CA ASP A 42 -17.47 -12.92 11.31
C ASP A 42 -16.74 -13.31 12.62
N GLY A 43 -15.59 -12.67 12.90
CA GLY A 43 -14.77 -12.97 14.06
C GLY A 43 -13.74 -14.08 13.84
N ALA A 44 -13.67 -14.69 12.65
CA ALA A 44 -12.65 -15.69 12.34
C ALA A 44 -11.24 -15.06 12.43
N LEU A 45 -10.31 -15.79 13.02
CA LEU A 45 -8.89 -15.39 13.10
C LEU A 45 -8.04 -16.44 12.44
N LEU A 46 -7.26 -16.03 11.43
CA LEU A 46 -6.31 -16.88 10.72
C LEU A 46 -4.91 -16.31 10.81
N THR A 47 -3.97 -17.16 11.16
CA THR A 47 -2.55 -16.82 11.22
C THR A 47 -1.75 -17.77 10.34
N PRO A 48 -0.77 -17.28 9.58
CA PRO A 48 0.10 -18.14 8.81
C PRO A 48 1.02 -18.96 9.74
N ASP A 49 1.36 -20.16 9.31
CA ASP A 49 2.40 -21.00 9.95
C ASP A 49 3.79 -20.34 9.83
N ASP A 50 4.03 -19.69 8.69
CA ASP A 50 5.25 -18.96 8.38
C ASP A 50 4.87 -17.69 7.58
N ARG A 51 5.10 -16.53 8.17
CA ARG A 51 4.77 -15.23 7.57
C ARG A 51 5.50 -14.98 6.26
N SER A 52 6.72 -15.48 6.12
CA SER A 52 7.53 -15.31 4.91
C SER A 52 6.96 -16.02 3.68
N LYS A 53 6.02 -16.93 3.86
CA LYS A 53 5.30 -17.61 2.78
C LYS A 53 4.16 -16.75 2.21
N TYR A 54 3.78 -15.67 2.87
CA TYR A 54 2.65 -14.83 2.47
C TYR A 54 3.08 -13.38 2.40
N THR A 55 3.55 -12.96 1.24
CA THR A 55 4.13 -11.63 1.04
C THR A 55 3.46 -10.87 -0.10
N LEU A 56 3.43 -9.55 0.04
CA LEU A 56 3.04 -8.60 -1.00
C LEU A 56 4.17 -7.58 -1.20
N ALA A 57 4.57 -7.37 -2.45
CA ALA A 57 5.53 -6.33 -2.82
C ALA A 57 4.88 -5.38 -3.81
N PHE A 58 4.74 -4.13 -3.44
CA PHE A 58 4.15 -3.07 -4.25
C PHE A 58 5.26 -2.30 -4.95
N ALA A 59 5.40 -2.46 -6.25
CA ALA A 59 6.31 -1.64 -7.03
C ALA A 59 5.71 -0.25 -7.30
N ALA A 60 6.57 0.76 -7.40
CA ALA A 60 6.14 2.14 -7.64
C ALA A 60 5.44 2.35 -9.00
N ASP A 61 5.68 1.44 -9.96
CA ASP A 61 5.09 1.46 -11.30
C ASP A 61 3.66 0.88 -11.37
N GLY A 62 3.05 0.50 -10.23
CA GLY A 62 1.71 -0.06 -10.16
C GLY A 62 1.66 -1.58 -10.33
N VAL A 63 2.80 -2.26 -10.28
CA VAL A 63 2.85 -3.73 -10.25
C VAL A 63 2.88 -4.23 -8.82
N VAL A 64 2.13 -5.27 -8.52
CA VAL A 64 2.20 -6.02 -7.27
C VAL A 64 2.67 -7.45 -7.54
N SER A 65 3.59 -7.90 -6.74
CA SER A 65 4.04 -9.30 -6.71
C SER A 65 3.65 -9.92 -5.37
N ALA A 66 3.20 -11.17 -5.42
CA ALA A 66 2.77 -11.89 -4.23
C ALA A 66 3.45 -13.25 -4.13
N ARG A 67 3.78 -13.65 -2.93
CA ARG A 67 3.94 -15.05 -2.56
C ARG A 67 2.73 -15.44 -1.74
N ILE A 68 2.06 -16.52 -2.10
CA ILE A 68 0.89 -17.03 -1.40
C ILE A 68 1.13 -18.52 -1.16
N ASP A 69 1.84 -18.79 -0.09
CA ASP A 69 2.37 -20.11 0.29
C ASP A 69 3.27 -20.70 -0.83
N CYS A 70 2.85 -21.81 -1.45
CA CYS A 70 3.59 -22.47 -2.51
C CYS A 70 3.43 -21.81 -3.88
N ASN A 71 2.55 -20.81 -4.02
CA ASN A 71 2.26 -20.13 -5.27
C ASN A 71 2.84 -18.71 -5.33
N ARG A 72 2.95 -18.20 -6.57
CA ARG A 72 3.38 -16.84 -6.88
C ARG A 72 2.31 -16.14 -7.69
N GLY A 73 2.11 -14.86 -7.41
CA GLY A 73 1.18 -14.00 -8.12
C GLY A 73 1.85 -12.73 -8.60
N ARG A 74 1.34 -12.18 -9.71
CA ARG A 74 1.72 -10.88 -10.24
C ARG A 74 0.51 -10.23 -10.88
N GLY A 75 0.31 -8.94 -10.64
CA GLY A 75 -0.79 -8.18 -11.21
C GLY A 75 -0.57 -6.68 -11.06
N GLY A 76 -1.62 -5.92 -11.29
CA GLY A 76 -1.64 -4.48 -11.08
C GLY A 76 -2.23 -4.12 -9.71
N TRP A 77 -1.84 -2.95 -9.22
CA TRP A 77 -2.50 -2.30 -8.10
C TRP A 77 -2.66 -0.81 -8.40
N LYS A 78 -3.67 -0.20 -7.83
CA LYS A 78 -3.88 1.25 -7.91
C LYS A 78 -4.44 1.78 -6.60
N SER A 79 -4.14 3.05 -6.36
CA SER A 79 -4.73 3.84 -5.29
C SER A 79 -5.28 5.12 -5.92
N SER A 80 -6.59 5.22 -6.06
CA SER A 80 -7.27 6.36 -6.69
C SER A 80 -7.52 7.52 -5.73
N GLY A 81 -7.15 7.38 -4.47
CA GLY A 81 -7.28 8.40 -3.44
C GLY A 81 -6.64 7.96 -2.14
N PRO A 82 -6.63 8.83 -1.11
CA PRO A 82 -6.08 8.49 0.19
C PRO A 82 -6.71 7.21 0.73
N ASN A 83 -5.88 6.29 1.19
CA ASN A 83 -6.29 5.03 1.81
C ASN A 83 -7.10 4.08 0.91
N GLN A 84 -7.23 4.37 -0.38
CA GLN A 84 -7.91 3.49 -1.33
C GLN A 84 -6.90 2.54 -1.98
N LEU A 85 -7.27 1.29 -2.12
CA LEU A 85 -6.46 0.26 -2.76
C LEU A 85 -7.35 -0.71 -3.51
N GLU A 86 -7.00 -0.94 -4.77
CA GLU A 86 -7.61 -1.99 -5.58
C GLU A 86 -6.52 -2.82 -6.25
N PHE A 87 -6.72 -4.12 -6.25
CA PHE A 87 -5.94 -5.04 -7.06
C PHE A 87 -6.64 -5.29 -8.38
N GLY A 88 -5.90 -5.17 -9.47
CA GLY A 88 -6.31 -5.65 -10.78
C GLY A 88 -6.26 -7.18 -10.86
N PRO A 89 -6.59 -7.75 -12.03
CA PRO A 89 -6.44 -9.18 -12.26
C PRO A 89 -5.00 -9.62 -11.97
N MET A 90 -4.87 -10.72 -11.22
CA MET A 90 -3.57 -11.30 -10.88
C MET A 90 -3.40 -12.64 -11.59
N ALA A 91 -2.27 -12.82 -12.27
CA ALA A 91 -1.82 -14.12 -12.71
C ALA A 91 -1.18 -14.84 -11.53
N ILE A 92 -1.75 -15.97 -11.13
CA ILE A 92 -1.31 -16.74 -9.95
C ILE A 92 -1.06 -18.18 -10.39
N THR A 93 0.10 -18.74 -10.00
CA THR A 93 0.38 -20.16 -10.18
C THR A 93 -0.59 -21.00 -9.36
N ARG A 94 -0.85 -22.22 -9.77
CA ARG A 94 -1.87 -23.09 -9.18
C ARG A 94 -1.31 -24.44 -8.74
N ALA A 95 -0.17 -24.45 -8.08
CA ALA A 95 0.30 -25.64 -7.41
C ALA A 95 -0.62 -25.94 -6.21
N MET A 96 -0.83 -27.22 -5.93
CA MET A 96 -1.53 -27.63 -4.71
C MET A 96 -0.59 -27.42 -3.52
N CYS A 97 -0.97 -26.54 -2.62
CA CYS A 97 -0.21 -26.29 -1.41
C CYS A 97 -0.52 -27.33 -0.32
N PRO A 98 0.39 -27.51 0.66
CA PRO A 98 0.17 -28.43 1.77
C PRO A 98 -1.10 -28.07 2.57
N PRO A 99 -1.69 -29.02 3.32
CA PRO A 99 -2.80 -28.76 4.23
C PRO A 99 -2.48 -27.63 5.21
N GLY A 100 -3.48 -26.80 5.52
CA GLY A 100 -3.33 -25.63 6.38
C GLY A 100 -2.88 -24.35 5.64
N SER A 101 -2.65 -24.43 4.34
CA SER A 101 -2.36 -23.26 3.51
C SER A 101 -3.52 -22.25 3.51
N LEU A 102 -3.18 -20.96 3.62
CA LEU A 102 -4.14 -19.87 3.46
C LEU A 102 -4.31 -19.43 1.99
N HIS A 103 -3.70 -20.16 1.04
CA HIS A 103 -3.66 -19.78 -0.37
C HIS A 103 -5.05 -19.53 -0.95
N ASP A 104 -5.95 -20.48 -0.86
CA ASP A 104 -7.27 -20.42 -1.50
C ASP A 104 -8.10 -19.24 -0.96
N GLN A 105 -8.02 -19.01 0.35
CA GLN A 105 -8.72 -17.90 0.97
C GLN A 105 -8.15 -16.56 0.50
N ILE A 106 -6.84 -16.39 0.53
CA ILE A 106 -6.20 -15.13 0.13
C ILE A 106 -6.48 -14.83 -1.34
N VAL A 107 -6.32 -15.80 -2.23
CA VAL A 107 -6.60 -15.64 -3.66
C VAL A 107 -8.05 -15.23 -3.91
N LYS A 108 -9.00 -15.82 -3.19
CA LYS A 108 -10.42 -15.48 -3.29
C LYS A 108 -10.71 -14.07 -2.79
N GLN A 109 -9.99 -13.60 -1.76
CA GLN A 109 -10.29 -12.34 -1.08
C GLN A 109 -9.54 -11.13 -1.63
N LEU A 110 -8.36 -11.32 -2.25
CA LEU A 110 -7.58 -10.19 -2.80
C LEU A 110 -8.38 -9.26 -3.72
N PRO A 111 -9.27 -9.74 -4.62
CA PRO A 111 -10.08 -8.87 -5.46
C PRO A 111 -11.09 -8.01 -4.69
N HIS A 112 -11.34 -8.34 -3.43
CA HIS A 112 -12.30 -7.62 -2.56
C HIS A 112 -11.65 -6.59 -1.65
N VAL A 113 -10.33 -6.41 -1.70
CA VAL A 113 -9.65 -5.32 -1.00
C VAL A 113 -10.10 -3.97 -1.58
N ARG A 114 -10.41 -3.01 -0.71
CA ARG A 114 -10.87 -1.67 -1.10
C ARG A 114 -10.10 -0.54 -0.46
N SER A 115 -9.52 -0.78 0.69
CA SER A 115 -8.78 0.26 1.40
C SER A 115 -7.59 -0.29 2.16
N TYR A 116 -6.68 0.61 2.50
CA TYR A 116 -5.54 0.30 3.35
C TYR A 116 -5.27 1.40 4.37
N VAL A 117 -4.65 1.03 5.46
CA VAL A 117 -4.10 1.94 6.45
C VAL A 117 -2.69 1.50 6.79
N MET A 118 -1.76 2.44 6.84
CA MET A 118 -0.44 2.23 7.44
C MET A 118 -0.41 2.88 8.81
N LYS A 119 -0.18 2.10 9.85
CA LYS A 119 -0.16 2.56 11.23
C LYS A 119 0.87 1.77 12.03
N ASP A 120 1.68 2.47 12.82
CA ASP A 120 2.68 1.88 13.71
C ASP A 120 3.63 0.89 12.99
N GLY A 121 4.02 1.23 11.74
CA GLY A 121 4.89 0.39 10.91
C GLY A 121 4.23 -0.86 10.34
N ARG A 122 2.90 -0.97 10.43
CA ARG A 122 2.10 -2.08 9.88
C ARG A 122 1.19 -1.61 8.77
N LEU A 123 0.84 -2.54 7.90
CA LEU A 123 -0.12 -2.35 6.83
C LEU A 123 -1.39 -3.16 7.13
N PHE A 124 -2.52 -2.50 7.06
CA PHE A 124 -3.84 -3.10 7.21
C PHE A 124 -4.59 -2.99 5.87
N LEU A 125 -5.05 -4.11 5.33
CA LEU A 125 -5.87 -4.15 4.12
C LEU A 125 -7.30 -4.55 4.50
N SER A 126 -8.26 -3.68 4.17
CA SER A 126 -9.66 -3.92 4.48
C SER A 126 -10.42 -4.43 3.26
N LEU A 127 -11.20 -5.48 3.47
CA LEU A 127 -12.10 -6.04 2.47
C LEU A 127 -13.40 -5.24 2.42
N MET A 128 -14.04 -5.23 1.24
CA MET A 128 -15.38 -4.66 1.08
C MET A 128 -16.41 -5.34 1.99
N ALA A 129 -17.51 -4.64 2.29
CA ALA A 129 -18.66 -5.16 3.01
C ALA A 129 -18.30 -5.83 4.35
N ASP A 130 -17.38 -5.22 5.11
CA ASP A 130 -16.93 -5.72 6.41
C ASP A 130 -16.39 -7.16 6.38
N GLY A 131 -15.88 -7.59 5.22
CA GLY A 131 -15.38 -8.96 5.00
C GLY A 131 -14.17 -9.33 5.86
N GLY A 132 -13.48 -8.32 6.43
CA GLY A 132 -12.35 -8.54 7.32
C GLY A 132 -11.13 -7.68 6.99
N ILE A 133 -10.09 -7.88 7.79
CA ILE A 133 -8.85 -7.09 7.72
C ILE A 133 -7.65 -8.03 7.72
N TYR A 134 -6.78 -7.85 6.74
CA TYR A 134 -5.43 -8.42 6.72
C TYR A 134 -4.46 -7.47 7.41
N GLU A 135 -3.68 -7.96 8.34
CA GLU A 135 -2.58 -7.24 8.99
C GLU A 135 -1.25 -7.77 8.50
N PHE A 136 -0.40 -6.86 8.05
CA PHE A 136 0.95 -7.14 7.57
C PHE A 136 1.99 -6.35 8.37
N GLU A 137 3.18 -6.90 8.46
CA GLU A 137 4.39 -6.22 8.91
C GLU A 137 5.40 -6.11 7.76
N PRO A 138 6.42 -5.24 7.85
CA PRO A 138 7.47 -5.17 6.83
C PRO A 138 8.10 -6.54 6.60
N ALA A 139 8.25 -6.94 5.33
CA ALA A 139 8.95 -8.17 4.97
C ALA A 139 10.44 -8.08 5.35
N ARG A 140 10.99 -9.16 5.85
CA ARG A 140 12.42 -9.27 6.23
C ARG A 140 13.23 -9.93 5.13
#